data_6541ccf57b657affca4d75be7a939f76
#
_entry.id   6541ccf57b657affca4d75be7a939f76
#
_cell.length_a   1.000
_cell.length_b   1.000
_cell.length_c   1.000
_cell.angle_alpha   90.00
_cell.angle_beta   90.00
_cell.angle_gamma   90.00
#
_symmetry.space_group_name_H-M   'P 1'
#
loop_
_entity.id
_entity.type
_entity.pdbx_description
1 polymer ?
#
loop_
_entity_poly.entity_id
_entity_poly.type
_entity_poly.pdbx_seq_one_letter_code
_entity_poly.pdbx_strand_id
1 'polypeptide(L)'
;MAYGNNSVTLATFDTIVPDKVFLEVTSITLDQFKFLRDGGDYIEEETGQKKHFDGQLFDPVVFDDSVKEFLALKKKLADYFDEKSVEDIFDYIPPQKTNQIFTPKVMVKKMVDMMEQENPGCFDMPDKTFIDLYMKSGLYIAEIVKRLYQSEEMKRQLPDNKERLKHIFEKQVYGLAPTEIIYKIATSYILGFDEDTKDIKHNFKQLDALPYAKDGTLGDVLDELYPEQQ
;
A
#
# COMPACT_ATOMS: atom_id res chain seq x y z
N MET A 1 11.62 5.79 -3.99
CA MET A 1 12.94 5.76 -3.34
C MET A 1 13.41 4.32 -3.34
N ALA A 2 14.48 4.05 -4.08
CA ALA A 2 15.15 2.77 -3.99
C ALA A 2 15.65 2.61 -2.55
N TYR A 3 15.10 1.69 -1.79
CA TYR A 3 15.76 1.20 -0.60
C TYR A 3 17.01 0.48 -1.08
N GLY A 4 18.12 1.23 -1.09
CA GLY A 4 19.43 0.65 -1.35
C GLY A 4 19.61 -0.56 -0.41
N ASN A 5 20.51 -1.44 -0.75
CA ASN A 5 20.89 -2.73 -0.16
C ASN A 5 21.06 -2.80 1.38
N ASN A 6 20.42 -1.91 2.14
CA ASN A 6 20.40 -1.92 3.59
C ASN A 6 19.32 -2.93 4.02
N SER A 7 19.76 -4.07 4.51
CA SER A 7 18.89 -5.04 5.16
C SER A 7 18.11 -4.37 6.28
N VAL A 8 16.79 -4.52 6.32
CA VAL A 8 15.95 -4.08 7.43
C VAL A 8 16.27 -4.96 8.63
N THR A 9 16.88 -4.38 9.65
CA THR A 9 17.26 -5.05 10.90
C THR A 9 16.81 -4.20 12.08
N LEU A 10 16.82 -4.74 13.28
CA LEU A 10 16.53 -3.97 14.49
C LEU A 10 17.39 -2.71 14.60
N ALA A 11 18.67 -2.81 14.20
CA ALA A 11 19.63 -1.70 14.24
C ALA A 11 19.37 -0.60 13.20
N THR A 12 18.76 -0.94 12.05
CA THR A 12 18.52 0.02 10.96
C THR A 12 17.06 0.47 10.85
N PHE A 13 16.18 -0.15 11.62
CA PHE A 13 14.72 0.03 11.49
C PHE A 13 14.29 1.48 11.62
N ASP A 14 14.82 2.18 12.63
CA ASP A 14 14.54 3.59 12.90
C ASP A 14 15.09 4.58 11.87
N THR A 15 16.01 4.15 11.01
CA THR A 15 16.54 4.97 9.90
C THR A 15 15.77 4.77 8.60
N ILE A 16 14.99 3.69 8.50
CA ILE A 16 14.28 3.28 7.28
C ILE A 16 12.81 3.68 7.34
N VAL A 17 12.18 3.54 8.52
CA VAL A 17 10.75 3.81 8.69
C VAL A 17 10.53 5.28 9.09
N PRO A 18 9.72 6.06 8.33
CA PRO A 18 9.41 7.45 8.69
C PRO A 18 8.65 7.55 10.01
N ASP A 19 8.95 8.57 10.84
CA ASP A 19 8.36 8.81 12.16
C ASP A 19 6.84 8.75 12.17
N LYS A 20 6.20 9.41 11.20
CA LYS A 20 4.74 9.42 11.10
C LYS A 20 4.15 8.04 10.86
N VAL A 21 4.76 7.28 9.96
CA VAL A 21 4.34 5.90 9.65
C VAL A 21 4.54 5.01 10.87
N PHE A 22 5.69 5.15 11.53
CA PHE A 22 5.99 4.38 12.73
C PHE A 22 4.97 4.65 13.85
N LEU A 23 4.69 5.92 14.14
CA LEU A 23 3.71 6.32 15.16
C LEU A 23 2.30 5.84 14.82
N GLU A 24 1.88 5.93 13.56
CA GLU A 24 0.56 5.50 13.10
C GLU A 24 0.38 3.98 13.28
N VAL A 25 1.42 3.20 12.99
CA VAL A 25 1.37 1.72 13.08
C VAL A 25 1.51 1.22 14.52
N THR A 26 2.48 1.75 15.27
CA THR A 26 2.88 1.18 16.56
C THR A 26 2.29 1.91 17.75
N SER A 27 1.83 3.15 17.55
CA SER A 27 1.34 4.05 18.59
C SER A 27 2.41 4.57 19.56
N ILE A 28 3.68 4.34 19.26
CA ILE A 28 4.82 4.91 19.96
C ILE A 28 5.66 5.72 18.99
N THR A 29 6.39 6.70 19.50
CA THR A 29 7.32 7.50 18.68
C THR A 29 8.60 6.71 18.40
N LEU A 30 9.36 7.12 17.36
CA LEU A 30 10.70 6.54 17.14
C LEU A 30 11.65 6.77 18.31
N ASP A 31 11.53 7.89 19.04
CA ASP A 31 12.34 8.13 20.23
C ASP A 31 11.97 7.18 21.37
N GLN A 32 10.69 6.88 21.55
CA GLN A 32 10.25 5.85 22.50
C GLN A 32 10.76 4.46 22.10
N PHE A 33 10.70 4.12 20.81
CA PHE A 33 11.26 2.86 20.30
C PHE A 33 12.78 2.77 20.56
N LYS A 34 13.54 3.83 20.26
CA LYS A 34 14.98 3.89 20.54
C LYS A 34 15.27 3.71 22.03
N PHE A 35 14.51 4.38 22.88
CA PHE A 35 14.65 4.23 24.33
C PHE A 35 14.41 2.77 24.79
N LEU A 36 13.38 2.10 24.25
CA LEU A 36 13.11 0.70 24.56
C LEU A 36 14.18 -0.26 24.03
N ARG A 37 14.79 0.07 22.88
CA ARG A 37 15.86 -0.73 22.27
C ARG A 37 17.22 -0.49 22.96
N ASP A 38 17.61 0.77 23.11
CA ASP A 38 18.97 1.17 23.45
C ASP A 38 19.14 1.54 24.94
N GLY A 39 18.01 1.77 25.63
CA GLY A 39 18.00 2.26 27.00
C GLY A 39 18.24 3.76 27.12
N GLY A 40 18.41 4.21 28.35
CA GLY A 40 18.69 5.59 28.67
C GLY A 40 18.23 6.00 30.07
N ASP A 41 18.54 7.23 30.43
CA ASP A 41 18.13 7.81 31.70
C ASP A 41 16.71 8.40 31.57
N TYR A 42 15.91 8.24 32.61
CA TYR A 42 14.58 8.82 32.70
C TYR A 42 14.27 9.33 34.12
N ILE A 43 13.27 10.18 34.24
CA ILE A 43 12.78 10.64 35.54
C ILE A 43 11.50 9.85 35.84
N GLU A 44 11.50 9.16 36.95
CA GLU A 44 10.29 8.46 37.42
C GLU A 44 9.24 9.47 37.85
N GLU A 45 8.07 9.44 37.24
CA GLU A 45 7.01 10.45 37.47
C GLU A 45 6.51 10.49 38.93
N GLU A 46 6.44 9.33 39.58
CA GLU A 46 5.92 9.21 40.95
C GLU A 46 6.89 9.76 42.02
N THR A 47 8.19 9.61 41.82
CA THR A 47 9.21 9.94 42.83
C THR A 47 10.08 11.13 42.44
N GLY A 48 10.07 11.54 41.17
CA GLY A 48 10.96 12.56 40.63
C GLY A 48 12.45 12.16 40.59
N GLN A 49 12.77 10.89 40.85
CA GLN A 49 14.12 10.38 40.86
C GLN A 49 14.61 10.05 39.48
N LYS A 50 15.91 10.32 39.22
CA LYS A 50 16.55 9.88 37.99
C LYS A 50 16.86 8.40 38.10
N LYS A 51 16.39 7.60 37.12
CA LYS A 51 16.64 6.18 36.97
C LYS A 51 17.26 5.90 35.61
N HIS A 52 17.86 4.73 35.48
CA HIS A 52 18.39 4.23 34.22
C HIS A 52 17.61 2.98 33.79
N PHE A 53 17.32 2.90 32.50
CA PHE A 53 16.74 1.72 31.86
C PHE A 53 17.78 1.15 30.89
N ASP A 54 18.09 -0.15 31.02
CA ASP A 54 19.15 -0.80 30.23
C ASP A 54 18.78 -1.05 28.76
N GLY A 55 17.56 -0.78 28.36
CA GLY A 55 17.06 -1.10 27.02
C GLY A 55 16.88 -2.59 26.80
N GLN A 56 17.23 -3.07 25.59
CA GLN A 56 17.22 -4.50 25.18
C GLN A 56 15.84 -5.16 25.27
N LEU A 57 14.77 -4.38 25.12
CA LEU A 57 13.42 -4.94 25.15
C LEU A 57 13.14 -5.85 23.93
N PHE A 58 13.88 -5.64 22.85
CA PHE A 58 13.72 -6.41 21.61
C PHE A 58 14.90 -7.36 21.44
N ASP A 59 14.61 -8.62 21.16
CA ASP A 59 15.63 -9.60 20.76
C ASP A 59 16.01 -9.35 19.29
N PRO A 60 17.29 -9.01 18.97
CA PRO A 60 17.71 -8.70 17.61
C PRO A 60 17.54 -9.86 16.64
N VAL A 61 17.79 -11.10 17.10
CA VAL A 61 17.71 -12.29 16.26
C VAL A 61 16.25 -12.56 15.88
N VAL A 62 15.37 -12.53 16.87
CA VAL A 62 13.92 -12.74 16.66
C VAL A 62 13.36 -11.65 15.77
N PHE A 63 13.73 -10.38 15.98
CA PHE A 63 13.28 -9.27 15.17
C PHE A 63 13.73 -9.42 13.71
N ASP A 64 15.02 -9.63 13.50
CA ASP A 64 15.63 -9.69 12.16
C ASP A 64 15.11 -10.91 11.38
N ASP A 65 14.91 -12.05 12.03
CA ASP A 65 14.35 -13.24 11.38
C ASP A 65 12.86 -13.05 11.04
N SER A 66 12.08 -12.44 11.92
CA SER A 66 10.68 -12.08 11.62
C SER A 66 10.57 -11.13 10.42
N VAL A 67 11.47 -10.15 10.31
CA VAL A 67 11.51 -9.25 9.14
C VAL A 67 11.85 -10.01 7.86
N LYS A 68 12.85 -10.91 7.90
CA LYS A 68 13.22 -11.75 6.74
C LYS A 68 12.06 -12.63 6.30
N GLU A 69 11.39 -13.28 7.26
CA GLU A 69 10.23 -14.13 6.99
C GLU A 69 9.09 -13.34 6.36
N PHE A 70 8.77 -12.16 6.92
CA PHE A 70 7.77 -11.26 6.33
C PHE A 70 8.13 -10.81 4.91
N LEU A 71 9.38 -10.45 4.66
CA LEU A 71 9.83 -10.05 3.32
C LEU A 71 9.77 -11.21 2.32
N ALA A 72 10.09 -12.44 2.74
CA ALA A 72 9.96 -13.62 1.91
C ALA A 72 8.49 -13.93 1.60
N LEU A 73 7.61 -13.83 2.60
CA LEU A 73 6.17 -13.98 2.45
C LEU A 73 5.60 -12.91 1.52
N LYS A 74 5.98 -11.63 1.72
CA LYS A 74 5.60 -10.53 0.84
C LYS A 74 5.98 -10.82 -0.60
N LYS A 75 7.20 -11.29 -0.87
CA LYS A 75 7.65 -11.62 -2.24
C LYS A 75 6.81 -12.74 -2.85
N LYS A 76 6.44 -13.75 -2.06
CA LYS A 76 5.61 -14.87 -2.51
C LYS A 76 4.17 -14.44 -2.82
N LEU A 77 3.58 -13.56 -1.99
CA LEU A 77 2.18 -13.15 -2.06
C LEU A 77 1.94 -11.85 -2.84
N ALA A 78 3.01 -11.15 -3.26
CA ALA A 78 2.89 -9.87 -3.97
C ALA A 78 2.43 -10.02 -5.42
N ASP A 79 2.60 -11.19 -6.04
CA ASP A 79 2.14 -11.45 -7.39
C ASP A 79 0.63 -11.69 -7.43
N TYR A 80 -0.13 -10.61 -7.62
CA TYR A 80 -1.58 -10.70 -7.72
C TYR A 80 -2.06 -11.25 -9.07
N PHE A 81 -1.17 -11.47 -10.04
CA PHE A 81 -1.47 -12.22 -11.26
C PHE A 81 -1.47 -13.73 -11.03
N ASP A 82 -0.85 -14.24 -9.94
CA ASP A 82 -0.91 -15.64 -9.57
C ASP A 82 -2.27 -15.98 -8.94
N GLU A 83 -3.14 -16.58 -9.75
CA GLU A 83 -4.49 -17.01 -9.31
C GLU A 83 -4.47 -18.21 -8.36
N LYS A 84 -3.36 -18.91 -8.24
CA LYS A 84 -3.24 -20.10 -7.37
C LYS A 84 -3.03 -19.75 -5.92
N SER A 85 -2.60 -18.52 -5.62
CA SER A 85 -2.44 -18.06 -4.25
C SER A 85 -3.81 -17.81 -3.60
N VAL A 86 -4.17 -18.65 -2.64
CA VAL A 86 -5.40 -18.53 -1.83
C VAL A 86 -5.19 -17.53 -0.68
N GLU A 87 -3.95 -17.40 -0.21
CA GLU A 87 -3.57 -16.53 0.90
C GLU A 87 -3.47 -15.07 0.43
N ASP A 88 -3.89 -14.15 1.31
CA ASP A 88 -3.79 -12.72 1.08
C ASP A 88 -2.72 -12.12 2.01
N ILE A 89 -1.79 -11.33 1.45
CA ILE A 89 -0.75 -10.68 2.25
C ILE A 89 -1.35 -9.77 3.34
N PHE A 90 -2.56 -9.27 3.13
CA PHE A 90 -3.25 -8.40 4.08
C PHE A 90 -3.76 -9.13 5.31
N ASP A 91 -3.87 -10.46 5.28
CA ASP A 91 -4.19 -11.29 6.45
C ASP A 91 -3.05 -11.27 7.49
N TYR A 92 -1.84 -10.90 7.06
CA TYR A 92 -0.63 -10.81 7.91
C TYR A 92 -0.34 -9.39 8.40
N ILE A 93 -1.13 -8.40 8.00
CA ILE A 93 -0.95 -7.02 8.46
C ILE A 93 -1.79 -6.82 9.73
N PRO A 94 -1.18 -6.41 10.85
CA PRO A 94 -1.92 -6.16 12.09
C PRO A 94 -3.03 -5.13 11.89
N PRO A 95 -4.17 -5.27 12.59
CA PRO A 95 -5.24 -4.29 12.55
C PRO A 95 -4.72 -2.90 12.93
N GLN A 96 -4.99 -1.92 12.09
CA GLN A 96 -4.64 -0.53 12.37
C GLN A 96 -5.60 0.07 13.40
N LYS A 97 -5.15 1.08 14.16
CA LYS A 97 -5.98 1.82 15.15
C LYS A 97 -7.27 2.40 14.55
N THR A 98 -7.27 2.67 13.26
CA THR A 98 -8.41 3.24 12.52
C THR A 98 -9.44 2.20 12.09
N ASN A 99 -9.41 0.97 12.64
CA ASN A 99 -10.34 -0.12 12.30
C ASN A 99 -10.48 -0.36 10.78
N GLN A 100 -9.36 -0.28 10.05
CA GLN A 100 -9.37 -0.53 8.63
C GLN A 100 -9.48 -2.02 8.37
N ILE A 101 -10.69 -2.48 8.15
CA ILE A 101 -10.96 -3.84 7.68
C ILE A 101 -10.66 -3.87 6.19
N PHE A 102 -9.73 -4.71 5.78
CA PHE A 102 -9.48 -4.98 4.38
C PHE A 102 -10.58 -5.89 3.82
N THR A 103 -11.05 -5.55 2.63
CA THR A 103 -12.05 -6.37 1.95
C THR A 103 -11.36 -7.64 1.43
N PRO A 104 -11.85 -8.85 1.76
CA PRO A 104 -11.23 -10.09 1.30
C PRO A 104 -11.16 -10.17 -0.23
N LYS A 105 -10.08 -10.74 -0.77
CA LYS A 105 -9.82 -10.90 -2.23
C LYS A 105 -11.02 -11.49 -2.99
N VAL A 106 -11.69 -12.48 -2.42
CA VAL A 106 -12.90 -13.10 -3.03
C VAL A 106 -14.04 -12.10 -3.20
N MET A 107 -14.23 -11.19 -2.24
CA MET A 107 -15.28 -10.16 -2.33
C MET A 107 -14.92 -9.08 -3.33
N VAL A 108 -13.66 -8.66 -3.37
CA VAL A 108 -13.16 -7.72 -4.39
C VAL A 108 -13.41 -8.27 -5.79
N LYS A 109 -13.05 -9.55 -6.03
CA LYS A 109 -13.29 -10.21 -7.32
C LYS A 109 -14.77 -10.18 -7.72
N LYS A 110 -15.69 -10.54 -6.79
CA LYS A 110 -17.13 -10.48 -7.05
C LYS A 110 -17.61 -9.08 -7.40
N MET A 111 -17.12 -8.06 -6.71
CA MET A 111 -17.54 -6.67 -6.98
C MET A 111 -17.04 -6.19 -8.35
N VAL A 112 -15.82 -6.57 -8.74
CA VAL A 112 -15.29 -6.27 -10.07
C VAL A 112 -16.04 -7.07 -11.17
N ASP A 113 -16.43 -8.34 -10.89
CA ASP A 113 -17.29 -9.12 -11.79
C ASP A 113 -18.65 -8.42 -12.00
N MET A 114 -19.25 -7.88 -10.92
CA MET A 114 -20.53 -7.12 -11.05
C MET A 114 -20.34 -5.85 -11.88
N MET A 115 -19.22 -5.13 -11.68
CA MET A 115 -18.94 -3.94 -12.48
C MET A 115 -18.83 -4.26 -13.97
N GLU A 116 -18.20 -5.40 -14.33
CA GLU A 116 -18.11 -5.87 -15.71
C GLU A 116 -19.47 -6.30 -16.27
N GLN A 117 -20.32 -6.93 -15.44
CA GLN A 117 -21.70 -7.29 -15.84
C GLN A 117 -22.57 -6.07 -16.13
N GLU A 118 -22.42 -5.01 -15.34
CA GLU A 118 -23.14 -3.74 -15.54
C GLU A 118 -22.58 -2.91 -16.70
N ASN A 119 -21.30 -3.08 -17.01
CA ASN A 119 -20.59 -2.37 -18.08
C ASN A 119 -19.81 -3.36 -18.96
N PRO A 120 -20.49 -4.14 -19.80
CA PRO A 120 -19.84 -5.16 -20.62
C PRO A 120 -18.73 -4.59 -21.51
N GLY A 121 -17.54 -5.22 -21.48
CA GLY A 121 -16.38 -4.81 -22.24
C GLY A 121 -15.63 -3.60 -21.65
N CYS A 122 -15.93 -3.18 -20.43
CA CYS A 122 -15.23 -2.03 -19.79
C CYS A 122 -13.73 -2.25 -19.63
N PHE A 123 -13.27 -3.50 -19.57
CA PHE A 123 -11.84 -3.84 -19.48
C PHE A 123 -11.17 -4.04 -20.85
N ASP A 124 -11.92 -3.92 -21.94
CA ASP A 124 -11.41 -4.10 -23.30
C ASP A 124 -11.03 -2.76 -23.98
N MET A 125 -11.30 -1.65 -23.33
CA MET A 125 -11.16 -0.30 -23.90
C MET A 125 -9.92 0.38 -23.32
N PRO A 126 -8.95 0.81 -24.15
CA PRO A 126 -7.72 1.47 -23.66
C PRO A 126 -7.94 2.91 -23.16
N ASP A 127 -9.06 3.52 -23.50
CA ASP A 127 -9.44 4.88 -23.07
C ASP A 127 -10.37 4.88 -21.83
N LYS A 128 -10.81 3.69 -21.39
CA LYS A 128 -11.66 3.58 -20.20
C LYS A 128 -10.83 3.77 -18.93
N THR A 129 -11.32 4.61 -18.02
CA THR A 129 -10.66 4.92 -16.75
C THR A 129 -11.43 4.37 -15.55
N PHE A 130 -10.68 4.07 -14.48
CA PHE A 130 -11.20 3.51 -13.24
C PHE A 130 -10.57 4.24 -12.06
N ILE A 131 -11.36 4.60 -11.07
CA ILE A 131 -10.88 5.25 -9.87
C ILE A 131 -11.39 4.55 -8.61
N ASP A 132 -10.48 4.30 -7.66
CA ASP A 132 -10.82 3.93 -6.28
C ASP A 132 -10.67 5.18 -5.40
N LEU A 133 -11.81 5.74 -4.99
CA LEU A 133 -11.85 6.98 -4.19
C LEU A 133 -11.46 6.79 -2.72
N TYR A 134 -11.36 5.54 -2.27
CA TYR A 134 -10.98 5.23 -0.89
C TYR A 134 -10.12 3.96 -0.83
N MET A 135 -9.00 4.02 -1.51
CA MET A 135 -8.06 2.92 -1.64
C MET A 135 -7.52 2.54 -0.25
N LYS A 136 -7.70 1.28 0.13
CA LYS A 136 -7.20 0.72 1.40
C LYS A 136 -5.98 -0.15 1.15
N SER A 137 -6.22 -1.41 0.76
CA SER A 137 -5.16 -2.36 0.45
C SER A 137 -4.61 -2.23 -0.97
N GLY A 138 -5.37 -1.60 -1.87
CA GLY A 138 -5.10 -1.60 -3.30
C GLY A 138 -5.65 -2.81 -4.05
N LEU A 139 -6.36 -3.72 -3.39
CA LEU A 139 -6.89 -4.95 -4.00
C LEU A 139 -7.86 -4.68 -5.15
N TYR A 140 -8.70 -3.63 -5.05
CA TYR A 140 -9.60 -3.26 -6.15
C TYR A 140 -8.82 -2.83 -7.38
N ILE A 141 -7.84 -1.96 -7.21
CA ILE A 141 -6.98 -1.51 -8.30
C ILE A 141 -6.20 -2.69 -8.88
N ALA A 142 -5.63 -3.56 -8.05
CA ALA A 142 -4.90 -4.74 -8.50
C ALA A 142 -5.79 -5.68 -9.34
N GLU A 143 -7.04 -5.93 -8.93
CA GLU A 143 -7.97 -6.75 -9.72
C GLU A 143 -8.37 -6.07 -11.04
N ILE A 144 -8.58 -4.74 -11.04
CA ILE A 144 -8.85 -3.97 -12.27
C ILE A 144 -7.64 -4.03 -13.22
N VAL A 145 -6.42 -3.77 -12.71
CA VAL A 145 -5.17 -3.88 -13.48
C VAL A 145 -5.05 -5.27 -14.12
N LYS A 146 -5.34 -6.32 -13.35
CA LYS A 146 -5.30 -7.69 -13.82
C LYS A 146 -6.26 -7.92 -14.99
N ARG A 147 -7.53 -7.44 -14.88
CA ARG A 147 -8.52 -7.58 -15.96
C ARG A 147 -8.09 -6.85 -17.22
N LEU A 148 -7.68 -5.59 -17.10
CA LEU A 148 -7.17 -4.80 -18.21
C LEU A 148 -5.96 -5.47 -18.86
N TYR A 149 -5.00 -5.92 -18.07
CA TYR A 149 -3.77 -6.54 -18.57
C TYR A 149 -4.02 -7.87 -19.30
N GLN A 150 -4.99 -8.66 -18.82
CA GLN A 150 -5.34 -9.97 -19.37
C GLN A 150 -6.33 -9.91 -20.53
N SER A 151 -7.00 -8.77 -20.76
CA SER A 151 -7.95 -8.60 -21.87
C SER A 151 -7.28 -8.89 -23.21
N GLU A 152 -7.93 -9.71 -24.04
CA GLU A 152 -7.43 -10.04 -25.38
C GLU A 152 -7.45 -8.83 -26.31
N GLU A 153 -8.42 -7.94 -26.14
CA GLU A 153 -8.52 -6.72 -26.92
C GLU A 153 -7.39 -5.75 -26.54
N MET A 154 -7.09 -5.59 -25.23
CA MET A 154 -5.97 -4.80 -24.76
C MET A 154 -4.63 -5.37 -25.26
N LYS A 155 -4.46 -6.70 -25.27
CA LYS A 155 -3.27 -7.35 -25.83
C LYS A 155 -3.12 -7.09 -27.34
N ARG A 156 -4.24 -7.06 -28.06
CA ARG A 156 -4.26 -6.76 -29.50
C ARG A 156 -3.84 -5.33 -29.80
N GLN A 157 -4.32 -4.37 -29.02
CA GLN A 157 -4.05 -2.95 -29.20
C GLN A 157 -2.67 -2.55 -28.63
N LEU A 158 -2.27 -3.15 -27.52
CA LEU A 158 -1.01 -2.91 -26.82
C LEU A 158 -0.28 -4.26 -26.60
N PRO A 159 0.34 -4.81 -27.66
CA PRO A 159 0.91 -6.16 -27.63
C PRO A 159 2.14 -6.29 -26.71
N ASP A 160 2.92 -5.22 -26.56
CA ASP A 160 4.04 -5.23 -25.63
C ASP A 160 3.56 -5.21 -24.17
N ASN A 161 4.05 -6.13 -23.37
CA ASN A 161 3.63 -6.29 -21.98
C ASN A 161 3.98 -5.09 -21.10
N LYS A 162 5.16 -4.49 -21.30
CA LYS A 162 5.63 -3.33 -20.52
C LYS A 162 4.88 -2.08 -20.91
N GLU A 163 4.70 -1.82 -22.18
CA GLU A 163 3.93 -0.68 -22.67
C GLU A 163 2.45 -0.81 -22.27
N ARG A 164 1.88 -2.01 -22.26
CA ARG A 164 0.50 -2.24 -21.78
C ARG A 164 0.36 -1.94 -20.28
N LEU A 165 1.28 -2.43 -19.43
CA LEU A 165 1.28 -2.10 -17.99
C LEU A 165 1.47 -0.60 -17.76
N LYS A 166 2.42 0.01 -18.47
CA LYS A 166 2.66 1.45 -18.40
C LYS A 166 1.40 2.24 -18.77
N HIS A 167 0.74 1.88 -19.88
CA HIS A 167 -0.51 2.50 -20.28
C HIS A 167 -1.60 2.38 -19.21
N ILE A 168 -1.77 1.20 -18.63
CA ILE A 168 -2.76 0.96 -17.56
C ILE A 168 -2.49 1.87 -16.37
N PHE A 169 -1.27 1.93 -15.86
CA PHE A 169 -0.94 2.72 -14.67
C PHE A 169 -0.91 4.23 -14.92
N GLU A 170 -0.50 4.67 -16.10
CA GLU A 170 -0.41 6.09 -16.44
C GLU A 170 -1.72 6.70 -16.91
N LYS A 171 -2.64 5.87 -17.49
CA LYS A 171 -3.82 6.38 -18.20
C LYS A 171 -5.15 5.84 -17.70
N GLN A 172 -5.21 4.63 -17.13
CA GLN A 172 -6.49 3.97 -16.89
C GLN A 172 -6.86 3.86 -15.42
N VAL A 173 -5.90 3.67 -14.50
CA VAL A 173 -6.19 3.44 -13.10
C VAL A 173 -5.77 4.59 -12.21
N TYR A 174 -6.68 5.00 -11.31
CA TYR A 174 -6.56 6.12 -10.39
C TYR A 174 -6.92 5.65 -8.99
N GLY A 175 -6.34 6.26 -7.96
CA GLY A 175 -6.68 5.88 -6.59
C GLY A 175 -6.31 6.94 -5.57
N LEU A 176 -7.20 7.12 -4.58
CA LEU A 176 -7.01 8.02 -3.44
C LEU A 176 -6.87 7.21 -2.16
N ALA A 177 -5.81 7.45 -1.43
CA ALA A 177 -5.56 6.80 -0.14
C ALA A 177 -5.67 7.82 1.00
N PRO A 178 -6.46 7.52 2.06
CA PRO A 178 -6.79 8.52 3.09
C PRO A 178 -5.61 8.92 3.98
N THR A 179 -4.63 8.03 4.15
CA THR A 179 -3.45 8.30 5.00
C THR A 179 -2.16 7.91 4.30
N GLU A 180 -1.03 8.45 4.79
CA GLU A 180 0.29 8.16 4.22
C GLU A 180 0.64 6.67 4.27
N ILE A 181 0.29 6.00 5.37
CA ILE A 181 0.58 4.56 5.50
C ILE A 181 -0.24 3.74 4.51
N ILE A 182 -1.52 4.04 4.37
CA ILE A 182 -2.40 3.36 3.41
C ILE A 182 -1.91 3.60 1.99
N TYR A 183 -1.53 4.84 1.65
CA TYR A 183 -0.92 5.16 0.36
C TYR A 183 0.32 4.30 0.09
N LYS A 184 1.23 4.18 1.07
CA LYS A 184 2.46 3.38 0.93
C LYS A 184 2.17 1.88 0.82
N ILE A 185 1.25 1.36 1.63
CA ILE A 185 0.85 -0.06 1.59
C ILE A 185 0.26 -0.38 0.20
N ALA A 186 -0.76 0.36 -0.22
CA ALA A 186 -1.45 0.13 -1.47
C ALA A 186 -0.50 0.26 -2.69
N THR A 187 0.27 1.33 -2.75
CA THR A 187 1.20 1.58 -3.85
C THR A 187 2.30 0.52 -3.90
N SER A 188 2.84 0.11 -2.74
CA SER A 188 3.83 -0.97 -2.67
C SER A 188 3.25 -2.33 -3.08
N TYR A 189 1.98 -2.58 -2.82
CA TYR A 189 1.30 -3.80 -3.26
C TYR A 189 1.03 -3.77 -4.76
N ILE A 190 0.45 -2.68 -5.27
CA ILE A 190 0.05 -2.57 -6.67
C ILE A 190 1.27 -2.55 -7.61
N LEU A 191 2.33 -1.84 -7.26
CA LEU A 191 3.53 -1.65 -8.10
C LEU A 191 4.72 -2.54 -7.70
N GLY A 192 4.64 -3.21 -6.56
CA GLY A 192 5.78 -3.94 -6.01
C GLY A 192 5.93 -5.39 -6.46
N PHE A 193 5.05 -5.88 -7.35
CA PHE A 193 5.07 -7.27 -7.79
C PHE A 193 6.18 -7.58 -8.81
N ASP A 194 6.65 -6.58 -9.56
CA ASP A 194 7.71 -6.70 -10.56
C ASP A 194 8.71 -5.55 -10.44
N GLU A 195 10.00 -5.82 -10.70
CA GLU A 195 11.03 -4.81 -10.73
C GLU A 195 10.77 -3.75 -11.82
N ASP A 196 10.20 -4.16 -12.95
CA ASP A 196 9.88 -3.29 -14.09
C ASP A 196 8.71 -2.30 -13.78
N THR A 197 7.91 -2.53 -12.75
CA THR A 197 6.78 -1.67 -12.40
C THR A 197 7.08 -0.61 -11.35
N LYS A 198 8.18 -0.76 -10.61
CA LYS A 198 8.54 0.15 -9.50
C LYS A 198 8.69 1.61 -9.90
N ASP A 199 9.16 1.87 -11.12
CA ASP A 199 9.45 3.20 -11.63
C ASP A 199 8.38 3.71 -12.62
N ILE A 200 7.28 2.97 -12.79
CA ILE A 200 6.16 3.41 -13.64
C ILE A 200 5.47 4.63 -12.99
N LYS A 201 5.22 5.65 -13.80
CA LYS A 201 4.35 6.75 -13.39
C LYS A 201 2.94 6.22 -13.13
N HIS A 202 2.29 6.73 -12.10
CA HIS A 202 0.96 6.28 -11.71
C HIS A 202 0.10 7.43 -11.18
N ASN A 203 -1.21 7.23 -11.13
CA ASN A 203 -2.19 8.23 -10.71
C ASN A 203 -2.73 7.97 -9.28
N PHE A 204 -1.92 7.36 -8.42
CA PHE A 204 -2.29 7.20 -7.01
C PHE A 204 -1.86 8.42 -6.21
N LYS A 205 -2.76 8.95 -5.36
CA LYS A 205 -2.52 10.13 -4.53
C LYS A 205 -2.90 9.85 -3.09
N GLN A 206 -2.21 10.53 -2.18
CA GLN A 206 -2.63 10.55 -0.78
C GLN A 206 -3.66 11.67 -0.60
N LEU A 207 -4.92 11.29 -0.43
CA LEU A 207 -6.02 12.20 -0.11
C LEU A 207 -7.14 11.42 0.57
N ASP A 208 -7.70 11.97 1.65
CA ASP A 208 -8.97 11.51 2.19
C ASP A 208 -10.12 12.18 1.41
N ALA A 209 -10.82 11.39 0.59
CA ALA A 209 -11.90 11.87 -0.25
C ALA A 209 -13.22 12.12 0.52
N LEU A 210 -13.38 11.55 1.74
CA LEU A 210 -14.64 11.59 2.48
C LEU A 210 -15.12 13.00 2.84
N PRO A 211 -14.28 13.94 3.31
CA PRO A 211 -14.71 15.32 3.57
C PRO A 211 -15.27 15.98 2.31
N TYR A 212 -14.57 15.89 1.20
CA TYR A 212 -14.96 16.51 -0.08
C TYR A 212 -16.24 15.90 -0.66
N ALA A 213 -16.42 14.58 -0.48
CA ALA A 213 -17.65 13.90 -0.88
C ALA A 213 -18.85 14.38 -0.04
N LYS A 214 -18.68 14.61 1.27
CA LYS A 214 -19.72 15.13 2.16
C LYS A 214 -20.09 16.58 1.81
N ASP A 215 -19.10 17.39 1.46
CA ASP A 215 -19.29 18.82 1.15
C ASP A 215 -19.73 19.05 -0.30
N GLY A 216 -19.75 18.00 -1.13
CA GLY A 216 -20.13 18.07 -2.54
C GLY A 216 -19.07 18.69 -3.47
N THR A 217 -17.83 18.84 -2.98
CA THR A 217 -16.70 19.46 -3.72
C THR A 217 -15.72 18.43 -4.32
N LEU A 218 -16.04 17.14 -4.20
CA LEU A 218 -15.12 16.09 -4.67
C LEU A 218 -14.81 16.19 -6.17
N GLY A 219 -15.80 16.57 -6.98
CA GLY A 219 -15.60 16.75 -8.43
C GLY A 219 -14.50 17.77 -8.74
N ASP A 220 -14.59 18.96 -8.15
CA ASP A 220 -13.61 20.03 -8.35
C ASP A 220 -12.19 19.58 -7.91
N VAL A 221 -12.11 18.84 -6.81
CA VAL A 221 -10.83 18.30 -6.32
C VAL A 221 -10.26 17.26 -7.28
N LEU A 222 -11.08 16.39 -7.86
CA LEU A 222 -10.62 15.40 -8.85
C LEU A 222 -10.12 16.07 -10.12
N ASP A 223 -10.81 17.13 -10.59
CA ASP A 223 -10.40 17.91 -11.76
C ASP A 223 -9.05 18.62 -11.53
N GLU A 224 -8.81 19.11 -10.32
CA GLU A 224 -7.52 19.69 -9.93
C GLU A 224 -6.39 18.65 -9.86
N LEU A 225 -6.69 17.47 -9.29
CA LEU A 225 -5.70 16.38 -9.14
C LEU A 225 -5.34 15.71 -10.46
N TYR A 226 -6.26 15.66 -11.42
CA TYR A 226 -6.14 14.93 -12.66
C TYR A 226 -6.56 15.80 -13.89
N PRO A 227 -5.85 16.89 -14.16
CA PRO A 227 -6.24 17.86 -15.20
C PRO A 227 -6.21 17.30 -16.64
N GLU A 228 -5.51 16.18 -16.87
CA GLU A 228 -5.41 15.55 -18.19
C GLU A 228 -6.64 14.70 -18.56
N GLN A 229 -7.64 14.61 -17.68
CA GLN A 229 -8.87 13.81 -17.87
C GLN A 229 -10.07 14.62 -18.35
N GLN A 230 -9.89 15.92 -18.63
CA GLN A 230 -10.93 16.81 -19.13
C GLN A 230 -11.11 16.74 -20.65
#